data_4fc0e277bebb0fd30c5ab712c615cb54
#
_entry.id   4fc0e277bebb0fd30c5ab712c615cb54
#
_cell.length_a   1.000
_cell.length_b   1.000
_cell.length_c   1.000
_cell.angle_alpha   90.00
_cell.angle_beta   90.00
_cell.angle_gamma   90.00
#
_symmetry.space_group_name_H-M   'P 1'
#
loop_
_entity.id
_entity.type
_entity.pdbx_description
1 polymer ?
#
loop_
_entity_poly.entity_id
_entity_poly.type
_entity_poly.pdbx_seq_one_letter_code
_entity_poly.pdbx_strand_id
1 'polypeptide(L)'
;DRYKDASDFTFYLVGNVNLEQMKPMIAKYLGALPSINRKETFKDNKMYIRKGEYKNEFAKKQETPMATIMFLYSGTCKYDLRSNTLLSFLDQALDMVYTAEIREKEGGTYGVSCNGNLSKYPKEELVLQIVFQTDPAKKDKLSAIVVEQLEKMAKEGPSAEHMQKIKEYMLKKY
;
A
#
# COMPACT_ATOMS: atom_id res chain seq x y z
N ASP A 1 -18.65 -14.84 -17.33
CA ASP A 1 -18.05 -15.02 -18.67
C ASP A 1 -16.54 -15.25 -18.64
N ARG A 2 -15.78 -14.69 -17.71
CA ARG A 2 -14.32 -14.85 -17.61
C ARG A 2 -13.87 -16.28 -17.31
N TYR A 3 -14.66 -17.03 -16.54
CA TYR A 3 -14.36 -18.42 -16.17
C TYR A 3 -14.76 -19.46 -17.23
N LYS A 4 -15.27 -19.03 -18.39
CA LYS A 4 -15.58 -19.93 -19.50
C LYS A 4 -14.36 -20.32 -20.32
N ASP A 5 -13.23 -19.68 -20.12
CA ASP A 5 -11.96 -19.97 -20.78
C ASP A 5 -10.83 -19.80 -19.77
N ALA A 6 -10.07 -20.84 -19.56
CA ALA A 6 -8.94 -20.88 -18.63
C ALA A 6 -7.59 -20.77 -19.35
N SER A 7 -7.56 -20.40 -20.61
CA SER A 7 -6.32 -20.37 -21.43
C SER A 7 -5.25 -19.46 -20.86
N ASP A 8 -5.64 -18.40 -20.15
CA ASP A 8 -4.74 -17.41 -19.53
C ASP A 8 -4.61 -17.56 -18.02
N PHE A 9 -5.18 -18.62 -17.43
CA PHE A 9 -5.08 -18.85 -16.00
C PHE A 9 -3.74 -19.44 -15.62
N THR A 10 -3.19 -18.94 -14.53
CA THR A 10 -2.03 -19.54 -13.87
C THR A 10 -2.44 -19.94 -12.45
N PHE A 11 -2.24 -21.23 -12.15
CA PHE A 11 -2.59 -21.80 -10.84
C PHE A 11 -1.33 -21.93 -9.98
N TYR A 12 -1.35 -21.31 -8.80
CA TYR A 12 -0.29 -21.42 -7.81
C TYR A 12 -0.78 -22.26 -6.63
N LEU A 13 -0.05 -23.34 -6.35
CA LEU A 13 -0.34 -24.27 -5.25
C LEU A 13 0.80 -24.13 -4.24
N VAL A 14 0.51 -23.59 -3.06
CA VAL A 14 1.49 -23.34 -2.00
C VAL A 14 1.08 -24.11 -0.74
N GLY A 15 2.02 -24.89 -0.20
CA GLY A 15 1.81 -25.69 1.01
C GLY A 15 2.64 -26.97 1.03
N ASN A 16 2.31 -27.87 1.94
CA ASN A 16 2.90 -29.21 1.95
C ASN A 16 2.24 -30.08 0.87
N VAL A 17 2.76 -30.01 -0.34
CA VAL A 17 2.17 -30.61 -1.53
C VAL A 17 3.00 -31.82 -1.98
N ASN A 18 2.37 -33.00 -2.04
CA ASN A 18 2.94 -34.16 -2.71
C ASN A 18 2.59 -34.12 -4.20
N LEU A 19 3.60 -33.88 -5.03
CA LEU A 19 3.42 -33.72 -6.48
C LEU A 19 2.81 -34.96 -7.16
N GLU A 20 3.21 -36.15 -6.77
CA GLU A 20 2.72 -37.40 -7.40
C GLU A 20 1.23 -37.62 -7.11
N GLN A 21 0.78 -37.30 -5.90
CA GLN A 21 -0.63 -37.36 -5.54
C GLN A 21 -1.46 -36.24 -6.16
N MET A 22 -0.86 -35.04 -6.32
CA MET A 22 -1.54 -33.87 -6.86
C MET A 22 -1.68 -33.88 -8.39
N LYS A 23 -0.71 -34.44 -9.13
CA LYS A 23 -0.75 -34.49 -10.61
C LYS A 23 -2.08 -35.01 -11.17
N PRO A 24 -2.60 -36.18 -10.77
CA PRO A 24 -3.85 -36.69 -11.32
C PRO A 24 -5.05 -35.81 -10.94
N MET A 25 -5.04 -35.18 -9.78
CA MET A 25 -6.10 -34.25 -9.37
C MET A 25 -6.05 -32.94 -10.19
N ILE A 26 -4.84 -32.38 -10.38
CA ILE A 26 -4.64 -31.20 -11.22
C ILE A 26 -5.11 -31.49 -12.66
N ALA A 27 -4.68 -32.61 -13.23
CA ALA A 27 -5.10 -33.00 -14.57
C ALA A 27 -6.62 -33.16 -14.68
N LYS A 28 -7.24 -33.79 -13.69
CA LYS A 28 -8.70 -34.03 -13.68
C LYS A 28 -9.51 -32.73 -13.50
N TYR A 29 -9.12 -31.85 -12.60
CA TYR A 29 -9.94 -30.71 -12.21
C TYR A 29 -9.52 -29.39 -12.87
N LEU A 30 -8.22 -29.13 -12.99
CA LEU A 30 -7.71 -27.92 -13.62
C LEU A 30 -7.43 -28.12 -15.10
N GLY A 31 -6.85 -29.27 -15.49
CA GLY A 31 -6.59 -29.60 -16.90
C GLY A 31 -7.84 -29.83 -17.74
N ALA A 32 -8.97 -30.13 -17.12
CA ALA A 32 -10.26 -30.28 -17.81
C ALA A 32 -11.03 -28.97 -17.98
N LEU A 33 -10.48 -27.84 -17.52
CA LEU A 33 -11.13 -26.53 -17.73
C LEU A 33 -11.12 -26.15 -19.20
N PRO A 34 -12.19 -25.51 -19.70
CA PRO A 34 -12.26 -25.08 -21.09
C PRO A 34 -11.08 -24.17 -21.45
N SER A 35 -10.48 -24.42 -22.60
CA SER A 35 -9.37 -23.63 -23.12
C SER A 35 -9.57 -23.42 -24.63
N ILE A 36 -9.95 -22.21 -25.01
CA ILE A 36 -10.23 -21.82 -26.39
C ILE A 36 -9.21 -20.79 -26.92
N ASN A 37 -8.12 -20.58 -26.19
CA ASN A 37 -7.05 -19.64 -26.55
C ASN A 37 -7.54 -18.19 -26.74
N ARG A 38 -8.55 -17.77 -25.96
CA ARG A 38 -9.01 -16.39 -25.97
C ARG A 38 -7.88 -15.47 -25.49
N LYS A 39 -7.60 -14.43 -26.24
CA LYS A 39 -6.71 -13.37 -25.81
C LYS A 39 -7.53 -12.25 -25.17
N GLU A 40 -7.40 -12.10 -23.88
CA GLU A 40 -8.00 -10.98 -23.19
C GLU A 40 -7.13 -9.74 -23.27
N THR A 41 -7.77 -8.58 -23.42
CA THR A 41 -7.16 -7.27 -23.29
C THR A 41 -7.91 -6.49 -22.23
N PHE A 42 -7.23 -5.63 -21.49
CA PHE A 42 -7.91 -4.74 -20.56
C PHE A 42 -8.38 -3.47 -21.28
N LYS A 43 -9.50 -2.96 -20.86
CA LYS A 43 -9.99 -1.64 -21.29
C LYS A 43 -9.54 -0.62 -20.25
N ASP A 44 -8.70 0.32 -20.65
CA ASP A 44 -8.37 1.46 -19.80
C ASP A 44 -9.58 2.40 -19.71
N ASN A 45 -10.22 2.39 -18.55
CA ASN A 45 -11.36 3.28 -18.26
C ASN A 45 -10.91 4.69 -17.87
N LYS A 46 -9.61 5.00 -17.94
CA LYS A 46 -9.00 6.30 -17.60
C LYS A 46 -9.33 6.77 -16.18
N MET A 47 -9.51 5.82 -15.27
CA MET A 47 -9.72 6.07 -13.86
C MET A 47 -8.35 6.21 -13.17
N TYR A 48 -7.79 7.41 -13.23
CA TYR A 48 -6.48 7.72 -12.65
C TYR A 48 -6.63 8.65 -11.46
N ILE A 49 -5.65 8.60 -10.56
CA ILE A 49 -5.52 9.58 -9.49
C ILE A 49 -5.32 10.96 -10.12
N ARG A 50 -6.06 11.95 -9.62
CA ARG A 50 -5.98 13.33 -10.08
C ARG A 50 -4.55 13.86 -9.88
N LYS A 51 -4.01 14.50 -10.91
CA LYS A 51 -2.70 15.16 -10.84
C LYS A 51 -2.82 16.54 -10.22
N GLY A 52 -1.73 16.97 -9.60
CA GLY A 52 -1.63 18.26 -8.92
C GLY A 52 -2.20 18.24 -7.51
N GLU A 53 -2.09 19.37 -6.86
CA GLU A 53 -2.62 19.54 -5.50
C GLU A 53 -4.14 19.60 -5.50
N TYR A 54 -4.75 18.84 -4.62
CA TYR A 54 -6.20 18.82 -4.45
C TYR A 54 -6.55 18.63 -2.99
N LYS A 55 -7.35 19.55 -2.46
CA LYS A 55 -7.90 19.49 -1.10
C LYS A 55 -9.41 19.33 -1.18
N ASN A 56 -9.95 18.40 -0.40
CA ASN A 56 -11.38 18.20 -0.23
C ASN A 56 -11.68 18.06 1.26
N GLU A 57 -12.61 18.84 1.75
CA GLU A 57 -13.10 18.77 3.13
C GLU A 57 -14.61 18.65 3.12
N PHE A 58 -15.13 17.76 3.92
CA PHE A 58 -16.56 17.64 4.16
C PHE A 58 -16.80 17.28 5.63
N ALA A 59 -17.95 17.69 6.17
CA ALA A 59 -18.35 17.36 7.52
C ALA A 59 -19.57 16.46 7.51
N LYS A 60 -19.58 15.47 8.41
CA LYS A 60 -20.73 14.61 8.68
C LYS A 60 -21.01 14.65 10.18
N LYS A 61 -22.28 14.85 10.56
CA LYS A 61 -22.66 14.84 11.96
C LYS A 61 -22.41 13.48 12.58
N GLN A 62 -21.69 13.46 13.70
CA GLN A 62 -21.39 12.27 14.50
C GLN A 62 -21.64 12.59 15.98
N GLU A 63 -21.85 11.56 16.79
CA GLU A 63 -22.04 11.71 18.24
C GLU A 63 -20.76 12.20 18.93
N THR A 64 -19.61 11.62 18.53
CA THR A 64 -18.30 12.06 19.02
C THR A 64 -17.59 12.82 17.91
N PRO A 65 -17.23 14.10 18.11
CA PRO A 65 -16.47 14.86 17.13
C PRO A 65 -15.12 14.21 16.83
N MET A 66 -14.88 13.89 15.56
CA MET A 66 -13.63 13.29 15.10
C MET A 66 -13.31 13.77 13.70
N ALA A 67 -12.06 14.13 13.47
CA ALA A 67 -11.53 14.43 12.15
C ALA A 67 -10.72 13.23 11.65
N THR A 68 -11.01 12.74 10.45
CA THR A 68 -10.17 11.79 9.72
C THR A 68 -9.44 12.54 8.64
N ILE A 69 -8.13 12.51 8.67
CA ILE A 69 -7.25 13.18 7.71
C ILE A 69 -6.58 12.12 6.86
N MET A 70 -6.57 12.33 5.54
CA MET A 70 -5.91 11.47 4.59
C MET A 70 -5.06 12.31 3.64
N PHE A 71 -3.77 12.01 3.57
CA PHE A 71 -2.88 12.47 2.53
C PHE A 71 -2.69 11.35 1.51
N LEU A 72 -2.75 11.69 0.24
CA LEU A 72 -2.53 10.79 -0.86
C LEU A 72 -1.51 11.40 -1.81
N TYR A 73 -0.35 10.79 -1.89
CA TYR A 73 0.70 11.17 -2.84
C TYR A 73 0.76 10.11 -3.94
N SER A 74 0.88 10.53 -5.18
CA SER A 74 1.02 9.60 -6.31
C SER A 74 2.09 10.05 -7.27
N GLY A 75 2.76 9.08 -7.88
CA GLY A 75 3.82 9.35 -8.84
C GLY A 75 4.11 8.13 -9.71
N THR A 76 4.86 8.34 -10.79
CA THR A 76 5.34 7.24 -11.62
C THR A 76 6.58 6.64 -10.98
N CYS A 77 6.59 5.33 -10.79
CA CYS A 77 7.73 4.60 -10.27
C CYS A 77 7.78 3.23 -10.94
N LYS A 78 8.98 2.79 -11.33
CA LYS A 78 9.18 1.49 -11.96
C LYS A 78 8.76 0.36 -11.01
N TYR A 79 7.97 -0.57 -11.53
CA TYR A 79 7.56 -1.75 -10.81
C TYR A 79 8.65 -2.82 -10.87
N ASP A 80 9.49 -2.89 -9.85
CA ASP A 80 10.47 -3.94 -9.67
C ASP A 80 10.64 -4.29 -8.18
N LEU A 81 11.37 -5.36 -7.90
CA LEU A 81 11.60 -5.84 -6.53
C LEU A 81 12.29 -4.78 -5.66
N ARG A 82 13.26 -4.05 -6.23
CA ARG A 82 14.01 -3.02 -5.51
C ARG A 82 13.08 -1.89 -5.08
N SER A 83 12.27 -1.37 -6.00
CA SER A 83 11.31 -0.29 -5.73
C SER A 83 10.28 -0.71 -4.69
N ASN A 84 9.74 -1.95 -4.77
CA ASN A 84 8.83 -2.48 -3.77
C ASN A 84 9.49 -2.61 -2.39
N THR A 85 10.73 -3.09 -2.34
CA THR A 85 11.48 -3.21 -1.09
C THR A 85 11.74 -1.85 -0.47
N LEU A 86 12.21 -0.87 -1.27
CA LEU A 86 12.44 0.50 -0.79
C LEU A 86 11.16 1.14 -0.26
N LEU A 87 10.03 0.93 -0.94
CA LEU A 87 8.73 1.42 -0.48
C LEU A 87 8.33 0.82 0.87
N SER A 88 8.55 -0.49 1.05
CA SER A 88 8.30 -1.14 2.34
C SER A 88 9.20 -0.61 3.47
N PHE A 89 10.44 -0.24 3.16
CA PHE A 89 11.33 0.42 4.12
C PHE A 89 10.84 1.84 4.45
N LEU A 90 10.40 2.59 3.44
CA LEU A 90 9.85 3.93 3.63
C LEU A 90 8.60 3.91 4.53
N ASP A 91 7.69 2.97 4.30
CA ASP A 91 6.48 2.80 5.12
C ASP A 91 6.85 2.59 6.59
N GLN A 92 7.77 1.65 6.86
CA GLN A 92 8.22 1.39 8.23
C GLN A 92 8.91 2.61 8.87
N ALA A 93 9.74 3.33 8.10
CA ALA A 93 10.42 4.52 8.59
C ALA A 93 9.43 5.62 8.95
N LEU A 94 8.44 5.86 8.10
CA LEU A 94 7.40 6.87 8.33
C LEU A 94 6.50 6.48 9.51
N ASP A 95 6.09 5.22 9.62
CA ASP A 95 5.30 4.73 10.76
C ASP A 95 6.03 4.96 12.09
N MET A 96 7.34 4.72 12.16
CA MET A 96 8.14 4.98 13.36
C MET A 96 8.20 6.48 13.68
N VAL A 97 8.46 7.32 12.67
CA VAL A 97 8.54 8.77 12.85
C VAL A 97 7.20 9.34 13.28
N TYR A 98 6.11 8.98 12.62
CA TYR A 98 4.78 9.47 12.97
C TYR A 98 4.28 8.96 14.32
N THR A 99 4.64 7.75 14.71
CA THR A 99 4.35 7.25 16.06
C THR A 99 5.03 8.13 17.11
N ALA A 100 6.31 8.43 16.94
CA ALA A 100 7.06 9.26 17.88
C ALA A 100 6.55 10.71 17.91
N GLU A 101 6.40 11.34 16.74
CA GLU A 101 6.10 12.77 16.66
C GLU A 101 4.62 13.09 16.93
N ILE A 102 3.69 12.27 16.48
CA ILE A 102 2.26 12.57 16.55
C ILE A 102 1.58 11.86 17.71
N ARG A 103 1.85 10.58 17.92
CA ARG A 103 1.21 9.82 18.97
C ARG A 103 1.85 10.09 20.33
N GLU A 104 3.18 9.98 20.44
CA GLU A 104 3.87 10.06 21.73
C GLU A 104 4.06 11.50 22.21
N LYS A 105 4.54 12.40 21.34
CA LYS A 105 4.77 13.80 21.73
C LYS A 105 3.50 14.61 21.83
N GLU A 106 2.60 14.49 20.85
CA GLU A 106 1.40 15.34 20.78
C GLU A 106 0.18 14.72 21.44
N GLY A 107 0.17 13.40 21.66
CA GLY A 107 -0.99 12.70 22.22
C GLY A 107 -2.28 12.94 21.43
N GLY A 108 -2.15 13.23 20.13
CA GLY A 108 -3.24 13.75 19.31
C GLY A 108 -3.99 12.69 18.53
N THR A 109 -3.50 11.47 18.51
CA THR A 109 -4.09 10.36 17.77
C THR A 109 -3.77 9.02 18.42
N TYR A 110 -4.57 8.00 18.14
CA TYR A 110 -4.28 6.61 18.50
C TYR A 110 -3.16 6.02 17.63
N GLY A 111 -2.96 6.54 16.42
CA GLY A 111 -1.92 6.14 15.50
C GLY A 111 -2.07 6.83 14.15
N VAL A 112 -0.96 6.85 13.42
CA VAL A 112 -0.90 7.27 12.02
C VAL A 112 -0.57 6.03 11.22
N SER A 113 -1.34 5.74 10.19
CA SER A 113 -1.09 4.62 9.27
C SER A 113 -0.47 5.16 7.99
N CYS A 114 0.68 4.63 7.63
CA CYS A 114 1.37 4.89 6.38
C CYS A 114 1.32 3.65 5.50
N ASN A 115 0.89 3.79 4.26
CA ASN A 115 0.77 2.67 3.35
C ASN A 115 1.19 3.06 1.94
N GLY A 116 2.31 2.49 1.50
CA GLY A 116 2.81 2.60 0.15
C GLY A 116 2.37 1.43 -0.71
N ASN A 117 1.90 1.72 -1.90
CA ASN A 117 1.55 0.72 -2.89
C ASN A 117 2.21 1.04 -4.23
N LEU A 118 2.83 0.03 -4.84
CA LEU A 118 3.38 0.12 -6.17
C LEU A 118 2.64 -0.85 -7.09
N SER A 119 1.98 -0.32 -8.10
CA SER A 119 1.23 -1.09 -9.08
C SER A 119 1.94 -1.14 -10.42
N LYS A 120 1.82 -2.28 -11.12
CA LYS A 120 2.32 -2.46 -12.49
C LYS A 120 1.26 -2.12 -13.53
N TYR A 121 0.03 -2.48 -13.24
CA TYR A 121 -1.10 -2.35 -14.16
C TYR A 121 -2.19 -1.46 -13.57
N PRO A 122 -2.91 -0.65 -14.38
CA PRO A 122 -2.77 -0.47 -15.83
C PRO A 122 -1.52 0.33 -16.23
N LYS A 123 -0.86 0.98 -15.27
CA LYS A 123 0.41 1.72 -15.42
C LYS A 123 1.27 1.58 -14.18
N GLU A 124 2.57 1.76 -14.36
CA GLU A 124 3.51 1.79 -13.23
C GLU A 124 3.27 3.04 -12.40
N GLU A 125 2.69 2.87 -11.22
CA GLU A 125 2.30 3.97 -10.34
C GLU A 125 2.58 3.64 -8.88
N LEU A 126 3.21 4.58 -8.21
CA LEU A 126 3.39 4.59 -6.76
C LEU A 126 2.30 5.44 -6.13
N VAL A 127 1.70 4.93 -5.07
CA VAL A 127 0.76 5.66 -4.22
C VAL A 127 1.23 5.53 -2.78
N LEU A 128 1.40 6.65 -2.09
CA LEU A 128 1.65 6.70 -0.66
C LEU A 128 0.45 7.34 0.02
N GLN A 129 -0.17 6.60 0.91
CA GLN A 129 -1.32 7.05 1.69
C GLN A 129 -0.93 7.17 3.16
N ILE A 130 -1.24 8.32 3.77
CA ILE A 130 -1.04 8.58 5.19
C ILE A 130 -2.40 8.94 5.77
N VAL A 131 -2.84 8.19 6.78
CA VAL A 131 -4.17 8.39 7.38
C VAL A 131 -4.05 8.42 8.89
N PHE A 132 -4.73 9.37 9.52
CA PHE A 132 -4.89 9.42 10.97
C PHE A 132 -6.23 10.02 11.38
N GLN A 133 -6.62 9.74 12.61
CA GLN A 133 -7.82 10.28 13.23
C GLN A 133 -7.43 11.11 14.45
N THR A 134 -8.09 12.24 14.65
CA THR A 134 -7.78 13.16 15.75
C THR A 134 -9.00 14.00 16.15
N ASP A 135 -8.88 14.70 17.26
CA ASP A 135 -9.79 15.78 17.61
C ASP A 135 -9.77 16.86 16.50
N PRO A 136 -10.95 17.35 16.04
CA PRO A 136 -11.02 18.42 15.04
C PRO A 136 -10.19 19.66 15.38
N ALA A 137 -10.01 19.99 16.66
CA ALA A 137 -9.19 21.13 17.09
C ALA A 137 -7.69 20.94 16.84
N LYS A 138 -7.21 19.70 16.73
CA LYS A 138 -5.80 19.35 16.51
C LYS A 138 -5.48 19.07 15.03
N LYS A 139 -6.47 18.98 14.14
CA LYS A 139 -6.31 18.52 12.76
C LYS A 139 -5.23 19.28 11.99
N ASP A 140 -5.23 20.60 12.08
CA ASP A 140 -4.33 21.44 11.28
C ASP A 140 -2.90 21.36 11.80
N LYS A 141 -2.70 21.36 13.13
CA LYS A 141 -1.38 21.16 13.75
C LYS A 141 -0.77 19.83 13.37
N LEU A 142 -1.53 18.74 13.51
CA LEU A 142 -1.02 17.41 13.21
C LEU A 142 -0.79 17.19 11.71
N SER A 143 -1.62 17.79 10.87
CA SER A 143 -1.43 17.80 9.42
C SER A 143 -0.12 18.49 9.03
N ALA A 144 0.22 19.60 9.64
CA ALA A 144 1.49 20.28 9.41
C ALA A 144 2.68 19.42 9.80
N ILE A 145 2.62 18.71 10.94
CA ILE A 145 3.66 17.79 11.38
C ILE A 145 3.85 16.63 10.37
N VAL A 146 2.75 16.07 9.85
CA VAL A 146 2.83 15.01 8.82
C VAL A 146 3.61 15.48 7.60
N VAL A 147 3.29 16.67 7.09
CA VAL A 147 3.96 17.23 5.90
C VAL A 147 5.43 17.53 6.21
N GLU A 148 5.72 18.16 7.34
CA GLU A 148 7.08 18.51 7.77
C GLU A 148 7.97 17.25 7.89
N GLN A 149 7.46 16.19 8.52
CA GLN A 149 8.23 14.96 8.69
C GLN A 149 8.43 14.22 7.36
N LEU A 150 7.45 14.26 6.46
CA LEU A 150 7.61 13.70 5.12
C LEU A 150 8.66 14.44 4.31
N GLU A 151 8.66 15.77 4.35
CA GLU A 151 9.68 16.59 3.69
C GLU A 151 11.08 16.35 4.28
N LYS A 152 11.16 16.24 5.60
CA LYS A 152 12.42 15.91 6.29
C LYS A 152 12.91 14.53 5.87
N MET A 153 12.04 13.53 5.84
CA MET A 153 12.37 12.19 5.36
C MET A 153 12.86 12.21 3.92
N ALA A 154 12.25 13.02 3.05
CA ALA A 154 12.66 13.13 1.66
C ALA A 154 14.04 13.81 1.49
N LYS A 155 14.41 14.74 2.37
CA LYS A 155 15.69 15.48 2.30
C LYS A 155 16.84 14.73 2.98
N GLU A 156 16.59 14.16 4.14
CA GLU A 156 17.63 13.63 5.04
C GLU A 156 17.65 12.09 5.05
N GLY A 157 16.56 11.45 4.62
CA GLY A 157 16.36 10.02 4.79
C GLY A 157 16.05 9.63 6.24
N PRO A 158 15.86 8.32 6.49
CA PRO A 158 15.66 7.80 7.84
C PRO A 158 16.96 7.85 8.64
N SER A 159 16.85 8.02 9.97
CA SER A 159 18.00 7.96 10.85
C SER A 159 18.68 6.58 10.83
N ALA A 160 19.98 6.54 11.18
CA ALA A 160 20.72 5.28 11.27
C ALA A 160 20.06 4.29 12.24
N GLU A 161 19.51 4.79 13.35
CA GLU A 161 18.78 3.97 14.34
C GLU A 161 17.50 3.37 13.72
N HIS A 162 16.70 4.20 13.01
CA HIS A 162 15.50 3.70 12.32
C HIS A 162 15.86 2.65 11.27
N MET A 163 16.90 2.90 10.48
CA MET A 163 17.37 1.94 9.47
C MET A 163 17.77 0.60 10.08
N GLN A 164 18.47 0.62 11.22
CA GLN A 164 18.86 -0.61 11.90
C GLN A 164 17.63 -1.40 12.38
N LYS A 165 16.67 -0.73 13.03
CA LYS A 165 15.42 -1.37 13.49
C LYS A 165 14.61 -1.94 12.34
N ILE A 166 14.48 -1.20 11.23
CA ILE A 166 13.76 -1.66 10.03
C ILE A 166 14.45 -2.89 9.43
N LYS A 167 15.76 -2.86 9.30
CA LYS A 167 16.54 -4.01 8.82
C LYS A 167 16.30 -5.26 9.65
N GLU A 168 16.36 -5.15 10.98
CA GLU A 168 16.10 -6.27 11.89
C GLU A 168 14.66 -6.80 11.75
N TYR A 169 13.69 -5.90 11.65
CA TYR A 169 12.29 -6.27 11.42
C TYR A 169 12.11 -7.02 10.10
N MET A 170 12.67 -6.49 9.02
CA MET A 170 12.56 -7.10 7.69
C MET A 170 13.24 -8.48 7.63
N LEU A 171 14.41 -8.63 8.26
CA LEU A 171 15.10 -9.93 8.33
C LEU A 171 14.36 -10.98 9.17
N LYS A 172 13.53 -10.56 10.12
CA LYS A 172 12.68 -11.49 10.89
C LYS A 172 11.41 -11.89 10.14
N LYS A 173 10.98 -11.06 9.19
CA LYS A 173 9.77 -11.29 8.40
C LYS A 173 9.99 -12.32 7.28
N TYR A 174 11.20 -12.43 6.77
CA TYR A 174 11.59 -13.34 5.70
C TYR A 174 12.58 -14.41 6.19
#